data_31f318273072383f81c1ed3141a95378
#
_entry.id   31f318273072383f81c1ed3141a95378
#
_cell.length_a   1.000
_cell.length_b   1.000
_cell.length_c   1.000
_cell.angle_alpha   90.00
_cell.angle_beta   90.00
_cell.angle_gamma   90.00
#
_symmetry.space_group_name_H-M   'P 1'
#
loop_
_entity.id
_entity.type
_entity.pdbx_description
1 polymer ?
#
loop_
_entity_poly.entity_id
_entity_poly.type
_entity_poly.pdbx_seq_one_letter_code
_entity_poly.pdbx_strand_id
1 'polypeptide(L)'
;MNIHEYQAKAILKNFNVPVPKGEILLSKDNILETAKNVSDDVWVVKAQIHAGGRGKGGGVKIAKSLEEVENLVDEIMGMQLITHQTGPEGKKVSRVYIEEGSNISEELYLSLLVDRQSSQVSFIVSTEGGVNIEEVAEETPEKITTVSIDPNTGVTDDDIDNLSSALNLEGDLKPQGSDLFRSLYAAFVESDMSLLEINPLVITAENNIICLDAKVNFDSNALFRHPEYQELIDPSEEDEAELKASAFGLSYIKLDGNIGCLVNGAGLAMATMDIIKLYGAEPANFLDVGGAATKELVTEAFKIILSDKNVEGILVNIFGGIMRCDVVAEGIISAANEVNVSVPLVVRLEGTNVELGKKIIEESDLSIISASDLDDASKKITEAI
;
A
#
# COMPACT_ATOMS: atom_id res chain seq x y z
N MET A 1 -1.65 -5.42 -0.72
CA MET A 1 -1.79 -5.12 -2.16
C MET A 1 -2.86 -4.04 -2.33
N ASN A 2 -2.54 -2.97 -3.03
CA ASN A 2 -3.47 -1.87 -3.35
C ASN A 2 -4.13 -2.11 -4.71
N ILE A 3 -5.33 -1.55 -4.89
CA ILE A 3 -6.05 -1.55 -6.17
C ILE A 3 -6.62 -0.17 -6.48
N HIS A 4 -6.95 0.09 -7.75
CA HIS A 4 -7.61 1.32 -8.15
C HIS A 4 -9.07 1.42 -7.70
N GLU A 5 -9.60 2.63 -7.59
CA GLU A 5 -10.99 2.91 -7.22
C GLU A 5 -12.01 2.15 -8.07
N TYR A 6 -11.83 2.14 -9.40
CA TYR A 6 -12.77 1.44 -10.30
C TYR A 6 -12.80 -0.08 -10.06
N GLN A 7 -11.66 -0.68 -9.68
CA GLN A 7 -11.57 -2.09 -9.31
C GLN A 7 -12.23 -2.34 -7.96
N ALA A 8 -11.98 -1.47 -6.97
CA ALA A 8 -12.63 -1.53 -5.67
C ALA A 8 -14.16 -1.47 -5.80
N LYS A 9 -14.69 -0.54 -6.59
CA LYS A 9 -16.14 -0.43 -6.86
C LYS A 9 -16.70 -1.65 -7.58
N ALA A 10 -15.96 -2.23 -8.52
CA ALA A 10 -16.38 -3.46 -9.19
C ALA A 10 -16.51 -4.64 -8.20
N ILE A 11 -15.59 -4.77 -7.26
CA ILE A 11 -15.67 -5.78 -6.20
C ILE A 11 -16.85 -5.49 -5.27
N LEU A 12 -16.98 -4.26 -4.77
CA LEU A 12 -18.06 -3.86 -3.87
C LEU A 12 -19.44 -4.10 -4.48
N LYS A 13 -19.60 -3.87 -5.78
CA LYS A 13 -20.84 -4.15 -6.51
C LYS A 13 -21.25 -5.63 -6.47
N ASN A 14 -20.27 -6.55 -6.46
CA ASN A 14 -20.56 -7.99 -6.33
C ASN A 14 -21.14 -8.36 -4.94
N PHE A 15 -20.92 -7.51 -3.94
CA PHE A 15 -21.50 -7.61 -2.60
C PHE A 15 -22.75 -6.75 -2.42
N ASN A 16 -23.37 -6.26 -3.50
CA ASN A 16 -24.54 -5.39 -3.49
C ASN A 16 -24.33 -4.03 -2.78
N VAL A 17 -23.08 -3.57 -2.66
CA VAL A 17 -22.79 -2.22 -2.16
C VAL A 17 -23.19 -1.19 -3.21
N PRO A 18 -23.99 -0.16 -2.86
CA PRO A 18 -24.39 0.88 -3.79
C PRO A 18 -23.19 1.74 -4.21
N VAL A 19 -22.85 1.73 -5.48
CA VAL A 19 -21.81 2.54 -6.10
C VAL A 19 -22.36 3.21 -7.36
N PRO A 20 -21.88 4.41 -7.74
CA PRO A 20 -22.29 5.04 -8.98
C PRO A 20 -21.95 4.17 -10.21
N LYS A 21 -22.67 4.36 -11.30
CA LYS A 21 -22.32 3.75 -12.56
C LYS A 21 -21.07 4.41 -13.13
N GLY A 22 -20.13 3.61 -13.62
CA GLY A 22 -18.91 4.13 -14.20
C GLY A 22 -18.18 3.11 -15.05
N GLU A 23 -17.31 3.60 -15.93
CA GLU A 23 -16.48 2.81 -16.83
C GLU A 23 -15.04 3.34 -16.87
N ILE A 24 -14.08 2.43 -17.05
CA ILE A 24 -12.65 2.72 -17.10
C ILE A 24 -12.19 2.97 -18.53
N LEU A 25 -11.38 4.00 -18.72
CA LEU A 25 -10.62 4.24 -19.94
C LEU A 25 -9.13 3.92 -19.68
N LEU A 26 -8.60 2.94 -20.40
CA LEU A 26 -7.17 2.57 -20.41
C LEU A 26 -6.40 3.31 -21.51
N SER A 27 -7.10 3.92 -22.44
CA SER A 27 -6.57 4.76 -23.52
C SER A 27 -7.57 5.87 -23.86
N LYS A 28 -7.19 6.80 -24.74
CA LYS A 28 -8.09 7.85 -25.24
C LYS A 28 -9.04 7.39 -26.35
N ASP A 29 -9.12 6.07 -26.59
CA ASP A 29 -10.06 5.51 -27.54
C ASP A 29 -11.46 5.40 -26.94
N ASN A 30 -12.49 5.61 -27.77
CA ASN A 30 -13.90 5.42 -27.40
C ASN A 30 -14.44 6.30 -26.23
N ILE A 31 -13.82 7.44 -25.95
CA ILE A 31 -14.23 8.33 -24.84
C ILE A 31 -15.72 8.63 -24.89
N LEU A 32 -16.23 9.07 -26.06
CA LEU A 32 -17.63 9.46 -26.23
C LEU A 32 -18.61 8.30 -26.12
N GLU A 33 -18.21 7.10 -26.53
CA GLU A 33 -19.02 5.89 -26.37
C GLU A 33 -19.11 5.50 -24.90
N THR A 34 -17.97 5.45 -24.21
CA THR A 34 -17.90 5.19 -22.77
C THR A 34 -18.73 6.22 -21.98
N ALA A 35 -18.58 7.51 -22.27
CA ALA A 35 -19.34 8.54 -21.58
C ALA A 35 -20.86 8.37 -21.74
N LYS A 36 -21.34 8.06 -22.96
CA LYS A 36 -22.77 7.82 -23.23
C LYS A 36 -23.31 6.58 -22.53
N ASN A 37 -22.46 5.56 -22.34
CA ASN A 37 -22.85 4.38 -21.58
C ASN A 37 -23.02 4.69 -20.10
N VAL A 38 -22.29 5.66 -19.56
CA VAL A 38 -22.25 5.99 -18.12
C VAL A 38 -23.40 6.89 -17.70
N SER A 39 -23.63 8.00 -18.39
CA SER A 39 -24.65 8.99 -18.04
C SER A 39 -25.16 9.75 -19.25
N ASP A 40 -26.28 10.44 -19.09
CA ASP A 40 -26.85 11.34 -20.12
C ASP A 40 -26.65 12.84 -19.83
N ASP A 41 -26.39 13.20 -18.54
CA ASP A 41 -26.45 14.61 -18.11
C ASP A 41 -25.15 15.12 -17.45
N VAL A 42 -24.60 14.37 -16.48
CA VAL A 42 -23.44 14.79 -15.69
C VAL A 42 -22.47 13.64 -15.54
N TRP A 43 -21.21 13.93 -15.79
CA TRP A 43 -20.11 12.98 -15.64
C TRP A 43 -19.08 13.50 -14.66
N VAL A 44 -18.42 12.59 -13.96
CA VAL A 44 -17.21 12.87 -13.15
C VAL A 44 -16.05 12.12 -13.78
N VAL A 45 -15.02 12.86 -14.18
CA VAL A 45 -13.80 12.32 -14.80
C VAL A 45 -12.74 12.23 -13.72
N LYS A 46 -12.31 11.02 -13.39
CA LYS A 46 -11.45 10.72 -12.23
C LYS A 46 -10.12 10.07 -12.65
N ALA A 47 -9.00 10.71 -12.34
CA ALA A 47 -7.69 10.07 -12.43
C ALA A 47 -7.65 8.80 -11.57
N GLN A 48 -7.01 7.74 -12.05
CA GLN A 48 -6.80 6.51 -11.31
C GLN A 48 -5.33 6.36 -10.98
N ILE A 49 -4.98 6.60 -9.72
CA ILE A 49 -3.67 6.38 -9.09
C ILE A 49 -3.88 5.81 -7.68
N HIS A 50 -2.90 5.13 -7.12
CA HIS A 50 -2.93 4.59 -5.75
C HIS A 50 -2.64 5.67 -4.69
N ALA A 51 -3.26 6.84 -4.82
CA ALA A 51 -3.12 7.94 -3.87
C ALA A 51 -4.45 8.67 -3.63
N GLY A 52 -4.65 9.11 -2.39
CA GLY A 52 -5.75 9.99 -2.00
C GLY A 52 -5.51 11.45 -2.38
N GLY A 53 -6.52 12.30 -2.15
CA GLY A 53 -6.42 13.73 -2.41
C GLY A 53 -6.46 14.13 -3.89
N ARG A 54 -6.86 13.22 -4.78
CA ARG A 54 -6.93 13.43 -6.25
C ARG A 54 -7.75 14.65 -6.63
N GLY A 55 -8.86 14.90 -5.93
CA GLY A 55 -9.72 16.07 -6.17
C GLY A 55 -8.97 17.40 -5.94
N LYS A 56 -8.26 17.52 -4.81
CA LYS A 56 -7.44 18.72 -4.51
C LYS A 56 -6.28 18.89 -5.49
N GLY A 57 -5.74 17.79 -6.03
CA GLY A 57 -4.69 17.79 -7.04
C GLY A 57 -5.18 18.08 -8.48
N GLY A 58 -6.49 18.24 -8.70
CA GLY A 58 -7.08 18.48 -10.02
C GLY A 58 -7.34 17.22 -10.86
N GLY A 59 -7.19 16.03 -10.26
CA GLY A 59 -7.43 14.73 -10.88
C GLY A 59 -8.90 14.27 -10.86
N VAL A 60 -9.83 15.07 -10.35
CA VAL A 60 -11.27 14.79 -10.34
C VAL A 60 -12.00 16.03 -10.81
N LYS A 61 -12.76 15.94 -11.91
CA LYS A 61 -13.46 17.05 -12.53
C LYS A 61 -14.83 16.64 -13.02
N ILE A 62 -15.78 17.60 -12.98
CA ILE A 62 -17.16 17.41 -13.42
C ILE A 62 -17.31 17.93 -14.84
N ALA A 63 -17.98 17.16 -15.69
CA ALA A 63 -18.39 17.52 -17.05
C ALA A 63 -19.91 17.54 -17.16
N LYS A 64 -20.44 18.49 -17.94
CA LYS A 64 -21.88 18.66 -18.21
C LYS A 64 -22.22 18.50 -19.70
N SER A 65 -21.23 18.12 -20.50
CA SER A 65 -21.40 17.79 -21.92
C SER A 65 -20.37 16.76 -22.34
N LEU A 66 -20.64 16.03 -23.41
CA LEU A 66 -19.71 15.06 -23.99
C LEU A 66 -18.41 15.71 -24.46
N GLU A 67 -18.46 16.94 -24.96
CA GLU A 67 -17.28 17.72 -25.35
C GLU A 67 -16.39 18.05 -24.13
N GLU A 68 -17.00 18.40 -22.99
CA GLU A 68 -16.27 18.60 -21.74
C GLU A 68 -15.63 17.30 -21.25
N VAL A 69 -16.32 16.15 -21.36
CA VAL A 69 -15.72 14.84 -21.00
C VAL A 69 -14.48 14.57 -21.82
N GLU A 70 -14.53 14.74 -23.16
CA GLU A 70 -13.39 14.53 -24.05
C GLU A 70 -12.21 15.43 -23.66
N ASN A 71 -12.45 16.73 -23.45
CA ASN A 71 -11.44 17.69 -23.04
C ASN A 71 -10.82 17.33 -21.69
N LEU A 72 -11.64 16.91 -20.70
CA LEU A 72 -11.15 16.55 -19.37
C LEU A 72 -10.35 15.24 -19.37
N VAL A 73 -10.77 14.25 -20.18
CA VAL A 73 -9.98 13.03 -20.35
C VAL A 73 -8.63 13.35 -20.99
N ASP A 74 -8.60 14.23 -22.00
CA ASP A 74 -7.37 14.68 -22.65
C ASP A 74 -6.43 15.41 -21.70
N GLU A 75 -6.97 16.18 -20.78
CA GLU A 75 -6.20 16.90 -19.76
C GLU A 75 -5.67 15.96 -18.69
N ILE A 76 -6.51 15.04 -18.16
CA ILE A 76 -6.19 14.21 -16.99
C ILE A 76 -5.35 13.00 -17.39
N MET A 77 -5.64 12.34 -18.52
CA MET A 77 -4.88 11.16 -18.95
C MET A 77 -3.49 11.55 -19.45
N GLY A 78 -2.47 11.12 -18.71
CA GLY A 78 -1.06 11.43 -18.96
C GLY A 78 -0.52 12.59 -18.13
N MET A 79 -1.36 13.29 -17.35
CA MET A 79 -0.89 14.34 -16.43
C MET A 79 -0.02 13.75 -15.32
N GLN A 80 0.88 14.57 -14.77
CA GLN A 80 1.60 14.28 -13.53
C GLN A 80 0.76 14.81 -12.37
N LEU A 81 0.09 13.90 -11.64
CA LEU A 81 -0.80 14.27 -10.55
C LEU A 81 -0.04 14.31 -9.23
N ILE A 82 0.00 15.50 -8.63
CA ILE A 82 0.63 15.74 -7.33
C ILE A 82 -0.46 15.82 -6.26
N THR A 83 -0.32 15.00 -5.24
CA THR A 83 -1.18 15.01 -4.04
C THR A 83 -0.28 14.97 -2.79
N HIS A 84 -0.86 15.13 -1.62
CA HIS A 84 -0.11 15.00 -0.36
C HIS A 84 0.48 13.60 -0.14
N GLN A 85 -0.03 12.58 -0.85
CA GLN A 85 0.44 11.19 -0.75
C GLN A 85 1.44 10.79 -1.84
N THR A 86 1.50 11.50 -2.97
CA THR A 86 2.42 11.17 -4.08
C THR A 86 3.80 11.80 -3.95
N GLY A 87 3.99 12.69 -2.98
CA GLY A 87 5.18 13.52 -2.90
C GLY A 87 5.27 14.57 -4.03
N PRO A 88 6.36 15.36 -4.07
CA PRO A 88 6.52 16.47 -5.00
C PRO A 88 6.69 16.03 -6.47
N GLU A 89 7.14 14.80 -6.70
CA GLU A 89 7.30 14.25 -8.05
C GLU A 89 5.97 13.84 -8.68
N GLY A 90 4.96 13.55 -7.85
CA GLY A 90 3.65 13.11 -8.29
C GLY A 90 3.64 11.73 -8.92
N LYS A 91 2.48 11.33 -9.42
CA LYS A 91 2.29 10.08 -10.18
C LYS A 91 1.70 10.38 -11.55
N LYS A 92 2.18 9.68 -12.57
CA LYS A 92 1.64 9.80 -13.93
C LYS A 92 0.31 9.07 -14.03
N VAL A 93 -0.73 9.77 -14.44
CA VAL A 93 -2.06 9.19 -14.64
C VAL A 93 -2.08 8.36 -15.93
N SER A 94 -2.17 7.03 -15.80
CA SER A 94 -2.19 6.11 -16.94
C SER A 94 -3.60 5.72 -17.39
N ARG A 95 -4.62 5.97 -16.56
CA ARG A 95 -6.01 5.58 -16.79
C ARG A 95 -6.98 6.56 -16.14
N VAL A 96 -8.18 6.65 -16.70
CA VAL A 96 -9.22 7.58 -16.25
C VAL A 96 -10.54 6.82 -16.08
N TYR A 97 -11.21 7.03 -14.96
CA TYR A 97 -12.53 6.48 -14.68
C TYR A 97 -13.58 7.56 -14.94
N ILE A 98 -14.55 7.24 -15.80
CA ILE A 98 -15.72 8.11 -16.05
C ILE A 98 -16.88 7.56 -15.23
N GLU A 99 -17.49 8.39 -14.41
CA GLU A 99 -18.54 8.02 -13.48
C GLU A 99 -19.75 8.97 -13.65
N GLU A 100 -20.94 8.48 -13.39
CA GLU A 100 -22.14 9.33 -13.36
C GLU A 100 -22.08 10.30 -12.17
N GLY A 101 -22.55 11.53 -12.38
CA GLY A 101 -22.63 12.53 -11.32
C GLY A 101 -23.72 12.18 -10.30
N SER A 102 -23.40 12.37 -9.01
CA SER A 102 -24.36 12.20 -7.92
C SER A 102 -24.79 13.55 -7.36
N ASN A 103 -26.06 13.70 -7.03
CA ASN A 103 -26.61 14.90 -6.41
C ASN A 103 -26.42 14.82 -4.89
N ILE A 104 -25.25 15.25 -4.41
CA ILE A 104 -24.81 15.08 -3.03
C ILE A 104 -25.53 16.04 -2.09
N SER A 105 -26.16 15.51 -1.03
CA SER A 105 -26.76 16.28 0.07
C SER A 105 -25.82 16.32 1.28
N GLU A 106 -25.23 15.18 1.64
CA GLU A 106 -24.31 15.05 2.77
C GLU A 106 -23.13 14.16 2.42
N GLU A 107 -21.96 14.47 2.96
CA GLU A 107 -20.76 13.65 2.83
C GLU A 107 -20.37 13.08 4.19
N LEU A 108 -20.20 11.76 4.25
CA LEU A 108 -19.89 10.98 5.44
C LEU A 108 -18.59 10.23 5.22
N TYR A 109 -17.96 9.80 6.29
CA TYR A 109 -16.80 8.91 6.27
C TYR A 109 -17.16 7.54 6.81
N LEU A 110 -16.66 6.49 6.16
CA LEU A 110 -16.74 5.12 6.65
C LEU A 110 -15.49 4.34 6.25
N SER A 111 -14.88 3.64 7.20
CA SER A 111 -13.84 2.67 6.90
C SER A 111 -13.97 1.40 7.74
N LEU A 112 -13.39 0.32 7.22
CA LEU A 112 -13.19 -0.95 7.93
C LEU A 112 -11.69 -1.27 7.93
N LEU A 113 -11.21 -1.70 9.08
CA LEU A 113 -9.84 -2.19 9.25
C LEU A 113 -9.79 -3.27 10.33
N VAL A 114 -8.68 -4.01 10.36
CA VAL A 114 -8.40 -4.95 11.44
C VAL A 114 -7.74 -4.21 12.60
N ASP A 115 -8.44 -4.10 13.71
CA ASP A 115 -7.84 -3.65 14.97
C ASP A 115 -7.00 -4.78 15.58
N ARG A 116 -5.69 -4.58 15.57
CA ARG A 116 -4.73 -5.58 16.07
C ARG A 116 -4.79 -5.77 17.59
N GLN A 117 -5.27 -4.76 18.31
CA GLN A 117 -5.32 -4.78 19.77
C GLN A 117 -6.48 -5.66 20.26
N SER A 118 -7.65 -5.52 19.65
CA SER A 118 -8.83 -6.35 19.95
C SER A 118 -8.89 -7.63 19.11
N SER A 119 -8.11 -7.73 18.02
CA SER A 119 -8.18 -8.79 17.01
C SER A 119 -9.57 -8.88 16.35
N GLN A 120 -10.21 -7.73 16.13
CA GLN A 120 -11.53 -7.60 15.54
C GLN A 120 -11.49 -6.71 14.31
N VAL A 121 -12.49 -6.86 13.43
CA VAL A 121 -12.75 -5.88 12.38
C VAL A 121 -13.51 -4.72 13.00
N SER A 122 -13.04 -3.50 12.77
CA SER A 122 -13.68 -2.31 13.31
C SER A 122 -14.16 -1.40 12.19
N PHE A 123 -15.40 -0.94 12.31
CA PHE A 123 -15.88 0.22 11.55
C PHE A 123 -15.40 1.49 12.23
N ILE A 124 -14.90 2.43 11.44
CA ILE A 124 -14.63 3.80 11.85
C ILE A 124 -15.52 4.70 11.01
N VAL A 125 -16.37 5.47 11.64
CA VAL A 125 -17.35 6.32 10.96
C VAL A 125 -17.33 7.74 11.50
N SER A 126 -17.65 8.70 10.62
CA SER A 126 -17.77 10.12 10.97
C SER A 126 -18.81 10.81 10.07
N THR A 127 -19.44 11.85 10.60
CA THR A 127 -20.26 12.79 9.83
C THR A 127 -19.42 13.80 9.03
N GLU A 128 -18.10 13.78 9.17
CA GLU A 128 -17.16 14.60 8.42
C GLU A 128 -16.56 13.77 7.28
N GLY A 129 -17.21 13.78 6.11
CA GLY A 129 -16.74 13.11 4.90
C GLY A 129 -16.09 14.06 3.90
N GLY A 130 -15.41 13.51 2.87
CA GLY A 130 -14.75 14.28 1.83
C GLY A 130 -13.51 15.07 2.28
N VAL A 131 -13.08 14.87 3.54
CA VAL A 131 -11.93 15.53 4.17
C VAL A 131 -10.88 14.51 4.61
N ASN A 132 -9.73 15.01 5.08
CA ASN A 132 -8.70 14.17 5.66
C ASN A 132 -9.14 13.71 7.06
N ILE A 133 -9.39 12.42 7.21
CA ILE A 133 -9.90 11.86 8.48
C ILE A 133 -8.87 11.93 9.60
N GLU A 134 -7.57 11.90 9.29
CA GLU A 134 -6.51 12.05 10.28
C GLU A 134 -6.54 13.45 10.94
N GLU A 135 -6.83 14.49 10.14
CA GLU A 135 -7.02 15.86 10.67
C GLU A 135 -8.26 15.93 11.58
N VAL A 136 -9.37 15.26 11.19
CA VAL A 136 -10.56 15.16 12.04
C VAL A 136 -10.26 14.42 13.35
N ALA A 137 -9.46 13.33 13.29
CA ALA A 137 -9.06 12.56 14.46
C ALA A 137 -8.19 13.36 15.43
N GLU A 138 -7.36 14.27 14.93
CA GLU A 138 -6.49 15.12 15.74
C GLU A 138 -7.26 16.33 16.32
N GLU A 139 -8.07 17.01 15.50
CA GLU A 139 -8.73 18.26 15.89
C GLU A 139 -10.06 18.05 16.61
N THR A 140 -10.85 17.03 16.21
CA THR A 140 -12.21 16.77 16.70
C THR A 140 -12.48 15.28 16.91
N PRO A 141 -11.71 14.56 17.76
CA PRO A 141 -11.81 13.11 17.93
C PRO A 141 -13.21 12.62 18.35
N GLU A 142 -14.03 13.49 18.98
CA GLU A 142 -15.41 13.19 19.35
C GLU A 142 -16.35 12.99 18.15
N LYS A 143 -15.96 13.40 16.96
CA LYS A 143 -16.70 13.17 15.72
C LYS A 143 -16.43 11.80 15.10
N ILE A 144 -15.47 11.05 15.65
CA ILE A 144 -15.13 9.73 15.16
C ILE A 144 -15.72 8.69 16.11
N THR A 145 -16.50 7.78 15.54
CA THR A 145 -17.05 6.64 16.27
C THR A 145 -16.44 5.35 15.74
N THR A 146 -15.98 4.48 16.66
CA THR A 146 -15.46 3.15 16.32
C THR A 146 -16.41 2.09 16.87
N VAL A 147 -16.81 1.14 16.00
CA VAL A 147 -17.64 -0.02 16.36
C VAL A 147 -16.89 -1.27 15.95
N SER A 148 -16.45 -2.05 16.95
CA SER A 148 -15.74 -3.32 16.73
C SER A 148 -16.73 -4.48 16.62
N ILE A 149 -16.54 -5.32 15.62
CA ILE A 149 -17.44 -6.44 15.29
C ILE A 149 -16.84 -7.75 15.78
N ASP A 150 -17.58 -8.50 16.60
CA ASP A 150 -17.17 -9.83 17.02
C ASP A 150 -17.21 -10.78 15.80
N PRO A 151 -16.08 -11.40 15.41
CA PRO A 151 -16.04 -12.29 14.24
C PRO A 151 -16.91 -13.55 14.39
N ASN A 152 -17.31 -13.91 15.61
CA ASN A 152 -18.19 -15.07 15.85
C ASN A 152 -19.66 -14.76 15.55
N THR A 153 -20.08 -13.52 15.68
CA THR A 153 -21.48 -13.08 15.47
C THR A 153 -21.68 -12.35 14.17
N GLY A 154 -20.61 -11.73 13.64
CA GLY A 154 -20.71 -10.76 12.55
C GLY A 154 -21.46 -9.51 12.99
N VAL A 155 -21.93 -8.70 12.04
CA VAL A 155 -22.64 -7.44 12.30
C VAL A 155 -24.01 -7.73 12.89
N THR A 156 -24.22 -7.31 14.14
CA THR A 156 -25.49 -7.45 14.89
C THR A 156 -26.41 -6.24 14.68
N ASP A 157 -27.67 -6.36 15.14
CA ASP A 157 -28.60 -5.23 15.07
C ASP A 157 -28.17 -4.08 16.02
N ASP A 158 -27.52 -4.40 17.15
CA ASP A 158 -26.96 -3.40 18.06
C ASP A 158 -25.80 -2.61 17.39
N ASP A 159 -24.94 -3.29 16.63
CA ASP A 159 -23.88 -2.64 15.86
C ASP A 159 -24.46 -1.71 14.80
N ILE A 160 -25.52 -2.15 14.10
CA ILE A 160 -26.23 -1.33 13.10
C ILE A 160 -26.85 -0.09 13.75
N ASP A 161 -27.46 -0.24 14.92
CA ASP A 161 -28.05 0.88 15.64
C ASP A 161 -26.98 1.91 16.07
N ASN A 162 -25.83 1.42 16.53
CA ASN A 162 -24.69 2.27 16.89
C ASN A 162 -24.12 3.02 15.67
N LEU A 163 -23.88 2.33 14.57
CA LEU A 163 -23.38 2.89 13.31
C LEU A 163 -24.37 3.89 12.70
N SER A 164 -25.67 3.52 12.66
CA SER A 164 -26.72 4.41 12.13
C SER A 164 -26.84 5.69 12.96
N SER A 165 -26.75 5.57 14.29
CA SER A 165 -26.80 6.72 15.19
C SER A 165 -25.59 7.64 15.02
N ALA A 166 -24.39 7.08 14.87
CA ALA A 166 -23.15 7.81 14.65
C ALA A 166 -23.14 8.60 13.32
N LEU A 167 -23.81 8.06 12.29
CA LEU A 167 -23.93 8.68 10.96
C LEU A 167 -25.24 9.45 10.76
N ASN A 168 -26.07 9.62 11.80
CA ASN A 168 -27.39 10.28 11.73
C ASN A 168 -28.34 9.67 10.68
N LEU A 169 -28.27 8.36 10.45
CA LEU A 169 -29.13 7.66 9.49
C LEU A 169 -30.51 7.38 10.13
N GLU A 170 -31.51 8.15 9.73
CA GLU A 170 -32.88 8.04 10.24
C GLU A 170 -33.89 7.70 9.12
N GLY A 171 -35.09 7.28 9.50
CA GLY A 171 -36.17 6.99 8.56
C GLY A 171 -35.79 5.93 7.52
N ASP A 172 -35.95 6.29 6.24
CA ASP A 172 -35.67 5.40 5.10
C ASP A 172 -34.15 5.15 4.88
N LEU A 173 -33.26 5.93 5.51
CA LEU A 173 -31.82 5.73 5.44
C LEU A 173 -31.35 4.59 6.38
N LYS A 174 -32.05 4.34 7.49
CA LYS A 174 -31.65 3.31 8.45
C LYS A 174 -31.64 1.90 7.85
N PRO A 175 -32.67 1.40 7.13
CA PRO A 175 -32.59 0.11 6.45
C PRO A 175 -31.51 0.06 5.36
N GLN A 176 -31.30 1.16 4.60
CA GLN A 176 -30.21 1.24 3.63
C GLN A 176 -28.83 1.12 4.31
N GLY A 177 -28.64 1.81 5.46
CA GLY A 177 -27.44 1.68 6.27
C GLY A 177 -27.22 0.26 6.79
N SER A 178 -28.29 -0.40 7.25
CA SER A 178 -28.22 -1.81 7.70
C SER A 178 -27.71 -2.74 6.60
N ASP A 179 -28.27 -2.63 5.40
CA ASP A 179 -27.86 -3.45 4.25
C ASP A 179 -26.41 -3.12 3.85
N LEU A 180 -26.05 -1.84 3.84
CA LEU A 180 -24.70 -1.37 3.52
C LEU A 180 -23.66 -1.93 4.50
N PHE A 181 -23.85 -1.80 5.82
CA PHE A 181 -22.87 -2.25 6.81
C PHE A 181 -22.66 -3.76 6.74
N ARG A 182 -23.72 -4.54 6.57
CA ARG A 182 -23.61 -6.00 6.38
C ARG A 182 -22.86 -6.35 5.09
N SER A 183 -23.16 -5.67 3.99
CA SER A 183 -22.49 -5.87 2.69
C SER A 183 -21.01 -5.49 2.74
N LEU A 184 -20.66 -4.36 3.35
CA LEU A 184 -19.26 -3.94 3.49
C LEU A 184 -18.47 -4.88 4.39
N TYR A 185 -19.05 -5.36 5.49
CA TYR A 185 -18.40 -6.34 6.36
C TYR A 185 -18.18 -7.67 5.63
N ALA A 186 -19.18 -8.17 4.90
CA ALA A 186 -19.05 -9.37 4.08
C ALA A 186 -17.95 -9.21 3.01
N ALA A 187 -17.96 -8.09 2.28
CA ALA A 187 -16.92 -7.78 1.30
C ALA A 187 -15.52 -7.76 1.93
N PHE A 188 -15.38 -7.11 3.09
CA PHE A 188 -14.12 -7.02 3.81
C PHE A 188 -13.57 -8.38 4.23
N VAL A 189 -14.39 -9.22 4.86
CA VAL A 189 -13.98 -10.53 5.39
C VAL A 189 -13.78 -11.56 4.30
N GLU A 190 -14.73 -11.67 3.35
CA GLU A 190 -14.69 -12.69 2.31
C GLU A 190 -13.60 -12.43 1.26
N SER A 191 -13.19 -11.16 1.10
CA SER A 191 -12.13 -10.77 0.17
C SER A 191 -10.75 -10.62 0.83
N ASP A 192 -10.61 -10.94 2.13
CA ASP A 192 -9.37 -10.73 2.89
C ASP A 192 -8.82 -9.30 2.77
N MET A 193 -9.70 -8.31 2.89
CA MET A 193 -9.26 -6.92 2.89
C MET A 193 -8.54 -6.58 4.20
N SER A 194 -7.50 -5.76 4.12
CA SER A 194 -6.82 -5.18 5.28
C SER A 194 -7.27 -3.76 5.58
N LEU A 195 -7.80 -3.07 4.56
CA LEU A 195 -8.43 -1.76 4.63
C LEU A 195 -9.53 -1.68 3.57
N LEU A 196 -10.67 -1.15 3.97
CA LEU A 196 -11.72 -0.65 3.09
C LEU A 196 -12.12 0.74 3.58
N GLU A 197 -11.89 1.77 2.78
CA GLU A 197 -12.21 3.15 3.10
C GLU A 197 -13.16 3.71 2.04
N ILE A 198 -14.25 4.30 2.51
CA ILE A 198 -15.24 5.00 1.70
C ILE A 198 -15.20 6.48 2.12
N ASN A 199 -14.61 7.31 1.29
CA ASN A 199 -14.45 8.74 1.60
C ASN A 199 -14.57 9.62 0.33
N PRO A 200 -15.78 10.20 0.08
CA PRO A 200 -16.95 10.15 0.94
C PRO A 200 -17.91 8.97 0.68
N LEU A 201 -18.58 8.53 1.74
CA LEU A 201 -19.90 7.92 1.68
C LEU A 201 -20.91 9.06 1.57
N VAL A 202 -21.85 9.04 0.64
CA VAL A 202 -22.76 10.17 0.43
C VAL A 202 -24.22 9.79 0.64
N ILE A 203 -24.98 10.77 1.17
CA ILE A 203 -26.43 10.77 1.09
C ILE A 203 -26.80 11.69 -0.07
N THR A 204 -27.57 11.17 -1.03
CA THR A 204 -28.03 11.98 -2.18
C THR A 204 -29.29 12.77 -1.84
N ALA A 205 -29.60 13.80 -2.64
CA ALA A 205 -30.85 14.56 -2.51
C ALA A 205 -32.11 13.70 -2.70
N GLU A 206 -31.96 12.54 -3.35
CA GLU A 206 -33.02 11.54 -3.53
C GLU A 206 -33.13 10.59 -2.32
N ASN A 207 -32.40 10.88 -1.22
CA ASN A 207 -32.37 10.09 0.01
C ASN A 207 -31.85 8.66 -0.18
N ASN A 208 -30.78 8.49 -0.99
CA ASN A 208 -30.07 7.24 -1.17
C ASN A 208 -28.66 7.32 -0.59
N ILE A 209 -28.16 6.20 -0.05
CA ILE A 209 -26.76 6.06 0.40
C ILE A 209 -25.93 5.47 -0.73
N ILE A 210 -24.81 6.13 -1.08
CA ILE A 210 -23.91 5.70 -2.18
C ILE A 210 -22.45 5.80 -1.74
N CYS A 211 -21.65 4.78 -2.04
CA CYS A 211 -20.19 4.79 -1.89
C CYS A 211 -19.56 5.52 -3.09
N LEU A 212 -19.23 6.80 -2.90
CA LEU A 212 -18.79 7.67 -4.00
C LEU A 212 -17.32 7.53 -4.34
N ASP A 213 -16.47 7.25 -3.35
CA ASP A 213 -15.06 6.89 -3.55
C ASP A 213 -14.72 5.69 -2.66
N ALA A 214 -13.88 4.81 -3.15
CA ALA A 214 -13.49 3.60 -2.44
C ALA A 214 -12.01 3.32 -2.60
N LYS A 215 -11.34 3.08 -1.46
CA LYS A 215 -9.96 2.62 -1.36
C LYS A 215 -9.96 1.25 -0.69
N VAL A 216 -9.36 0.27 -1.36
CA VAL A 216 -9.26 -1.10 -0.87
C VAL A 216 -7.81 -1.56 -0.88
N ASN A 217 -7.40 -2.16 0.24
CA ASN A 217 -6.14 -2.88 0.35
C ASN A 217 -6.45 -4.32 0.75
N PHE A 218 -5.80 -5.27 0.12
CA PHE A 218 -5.90 -6.69 0.49
C PHE A 218 -4.73 -7.12 1.37
N ASP A 219 -4.95 -8.11 2.21
CA ASP A 219 -3.87 -8.82 2.88
C ASP A 219 -3.07 -9.61 1.84
N SER A 220 -1.83 -9.21 1.59
CA SER A 220 -0.96 -9.86 0.61
C SER A 220 -0.68 -11.34 0.96
N ASN A 221 -0.75 -11.70 2.26
CA ASN A 221 -0.56 -13.08 2.69
C ASN A 221 -1.76 -13.99 2.34
N ALA A 222 -2.91 -13.41 2.06
CA ALA A 222 -4.14 -14.15 1.69
C ALA A 222 -4.37 -14.25 0.17
N LEU A 223 -3.62 -13.52 -0.65
CA LEU A 223 -3.82 -13.47 -2.11
C LEU A 223 -3.74 -14.83 -2.82
N PHE A 224 -3.06 -15.82 -2.22
CA PHE A 224 -3.05 -17.17 -2.77
C PHE A 224 -4.44 -17.83 -2.83
N ARG A 225 -5.41 -17.32 -2.05
CA ARG A 225 -6.82 -17.75 -2.06
C ARG A 225 -7.66 -16.98 -3.07
N HIS A 226 -7.13 -15.87 -3.60
CA HIS A 226 -7.82 -14.92 -4.47
C HIS A 226 -7.00 -14.66 -5.74
N PRO A 227 -6.81 -15.68 -6.61
CA PRO A 227 -6.02 -15.51 -7.84
C PRO A 227 -6.58 -14.41 -8.75
N GLU A 228 -7.91 -14.20 -8.74
CA GLU A 228 -8.58 -13.13 -9.49
C GLU A 228 -8.17 -11.72 -9.02
N TYR A 229 -7.81 -11.55 -7.74
CA TYR A 229 -7.35 -10.25 -7.24
C TYR A 229 -5.87 -10.00 -7.56
N GLN A 230 -5.06 -11.05 -7.70
CA GLN A 230 -3.67 -10.89 -8.13
C GLN A 230 -3.58 -10.26 -9.54
N GLU A 231 -4.56 -10.51 -10.40
CA GLU A 231 -4.64 -9.92 -11.75
C GLU A 231 -4.95 -8.40 -11.73
N LEU A 232 -5.40 -7.88 -10.58
CA LEU A 232 -5.72 -6.47 -10.41
C LEU A 232 -4.51 -5.59 -10.12
N ILE A 233 -3.35 -6.17 -9.84
CA ILE A 233 -2.11 -5.44 -9.56
C ILE A 233 -1.77 -4.54 -10.75
N ASP A 234 -1.50 -3.28 -10.44
CA ASP A 234 -0.91 -2.35 -11.41
C ASP A 234 0.58 -2.17 -11.15
N PRO A 235 1.46 -2.81 -11.94
CA PRO A 235 2.90 -2.69 -11.72
C PRO A 235 3.44 -1.25 -11.87
N SER A 236 2.72 -0.36 -12.53
CA SER A 236 3.13 1.05 -12.68
C SER A 236 2.91 1.89 -11.41
N GLU A 237 2.14 1.37 -10.48
CA GLU A 237 1.86 2.01 -9.19
C GLU A 237 2.75 1.49 -8.05
N GLU A 238 3.37 0.32 -8.22
CA GLU A 238 4.26 -0.28 -7.23
C GLU A 238 5.71 0.24 -7.35
N ASP A 239 6.49 0.10 -6.28
CA ASP A 239 7.92 0.38 -6.33
C ASP A 239 8.65 -0.67 -7.17
N GLU A 240 9.55 -0.25 -8.06
CA GLU A 240 10.26 -1.14 -8.98
C GLU A 240 11.14 -2.16 -8.22
N ALA A 241 11.73 -1.76 -7.10
CA ALA A 241 12.57 -2.64 -6.28
C ALA A 241 11.72 -3.68 -5.54
N GLU A 242 10.53 -3.28 -5.04
CA GLU A 242 9.58 -4.20 -4.40
C GLU A 242 9.03 -5.23 -5.39
N LEU A 243 8.69 -4.80 -6.60
CA LEU A 243 8.26 -5.71 -7.67
C LEU A 243 9.37 -6.72 -8.06
N LYS A 244 10.61 -6.25 -8.20
CA LYS A 244 11.75 -7.13 -8.48
C LYS A 244 11.96 -8.14 -7.35
N ALA A 245 11.93 -7.67 -6.11
CA ALA A 245 12.09 -8.51 -4.93
C ALA A 245 10.99 -9.59 -4.86
N SER A 246 9.75 -9.20 -5.07
CA SER A 246 8.60 -10.11 -5.09
C SER A 246 8.73 -11.21 -6.15
N ALA A 247 9.26 -10.89 -7.34
CA ALA A 247 9.49 -11.86 -8.41
C ALA A 247 10.51 -12.96 -8.00
N PHE A 248 11.42 -12.66 -7.06
CA PHE A 248 12.36 -13.62 -6.48
C PHE A 248 11.88 -14.24 -5.16
N GLY A 249 10.67 -13.91 -4.70
CA GLY A 249 10.14 -14.35 -3.41
C GLY A 249 10.85 -13.75 -2.19
N LEU A 250 11.46 -12.58 -2.36
CA LEU A 250 12.10 -11.81 -1.28
C LEU A 250 11.09 -10.88 -0.60
N SER A 251 11.16 -10.80 0.73
CA SER A 251 10.41 -9.80 1.49
C SER A 251 11.21 -8.50 1.53
N TYR A 252 10.83 -7.54 0.72
CA TYR A 252 11.47 -6.23 0.59
C TYR A 252 10.48 -5.11 0.77
N ILE A 253 10.84 -4.08 1.52
CA ILE A 253 10.09 -2.82 1.65
C ILE A 253 11.09 -1.68 1.52
N LYS A 254 10.83 -0.77 0.60
CA LYS A 254 11.64 0.45 0.45
C LYS A 254 11.35 1.43 1.57
N LEU A 255 12.40 2.07 2.08
CA LEU A 255 12.35 3.15 3.07
C LEU A 255 13.17 4.35 2.58
N ASP A 256 13.08 5.48 3.28
CA ASP A 256 13.69 6.75 2.85
C ASP A 256 15.12 6.98 3.41
N GLY A 257 15.77 5.94 3.93
CA GLY A 257 17.08 6.05 4.56
C GLY A 257 18.24 5.92 3.59
N ASN A 258 19.45 5.83 4.18
CA ASN A 258 20.71 5.76 3.47
C ASN A 258 21.54 4.49 3.75
N ILE A 259 21.11 3.62 4.69
CA ILE A 259 21.76 2.34 4.95
C ILE A 259 20.95 1.20 4.36
N GLY A 260 21.51 0.56 3.33
CA GLY A 260 20.94 -0.68 2.78
C GLY A 260 21.10 -1.84 3.76
N CYS A 261 20.02 -2.58 4.01
CA CYS A 261 19.98 -3.69 4.95
C CYS A 261 19.75 -5.02 4.23
N LEU A 262 20.61 -6.01 4.46
CA LEU A 262 20.43 -7.41 4.02
C LEU A 262 20.48 -8.30 5.24
N VAL A 263 19.36 -8.92 5.60
CA VAL A 263 19.21 -9.67 6.85
C VAL A 263 18.45 -10.97 6.59
N ASN A 264 18.67 -11.99 7.41
CA ASN A 264 17.87 -13.20 7.39
C ASN A 264 16.99 -13.28 8.64
N GLY A 265 15.68 -13.26 8.41
CA GLY A 265 14.65 -13.30 9.44
C GLY A 265 14.11 -11.91 9.80
N ALA A 266 12.81 -11.74 9.73
CA ALA A 266 12.11 -10.46 9.92
C ALA A 266 12.40 -9.81 11.29
N GLY A 267 12.47 -10.59 12.37
CA GLY A 267 12.79 -10.07 13.70
C GLY A 267 14.20 -9.48 13.78
N LEU A 268 15.19 -10.15 13.15
CA LEU A 268 16.56 -9.65 13.08
C LEU A 268 16.64 -8.41 12.17
N ALA A 269 15.88 -8.37 11.09
CA ALA A 269 15.81 -7.19 10.21
C ALA A 269 15.27 -5.97 10.96
N MET A 270 14.17 -6.11 11.70
CA MET A 270 13.63 -5.02 12.54
C MET A 270 14.64 -4.54 13.58
N ALA A 271 15.28 -5.48 14.32
CA ALA A 271 16.30 -5.13 15.30
C ALA A 271 17.51 -4.42 14.66
N THR A 272 17.89 -4.82 13.43
CA THR A 272 18.97 -4.18 12.68
C THR A 272 18.62 -2.74 12.32
N MET A 273 17.39 -2.50 11.85
CA MET A 273 16.92 -1.15 11.54
C MET A 273 16.83 -0.26 12.78
N ASP A 274 16.34 -0.79 13.90
CA ASP A 274 16.26 -0.05 15.17
C ASP A 274 17.64 0.40 15.66
N ILE A 275 18.64 -0.48 15.59
CA ILE A 275 19.97 -0.14 16.09
C ILE A 275 20.70 0.82 15.12
N ILE A 276 20.48 0.74 13.80
CA ILE A 276 20.96 1.75 12.84
C ILE A 276 20.44 3.13 13.23
N LYS A 277 19.15 3.26 13.53
CA LYS A 277 18.55 4.51 14.00
C LYS A 277 19.13 5.00 15.31
N LEU A 278 19.41 4.09 16.25
CA LEU A 278 20.04 4.42 17.53
C LEU A 278 21.43 5.06 17.33
N TYR A 279 22.16 4.66 16.29
CA TYR A 279 23.46 5.24 15.92
C TYR A 279 23.38 6.46 15.02
N GLY A 280 22.16 6.96 14.71
CA GLY A 280 21.92 8.23 14.01
C GLY A 280 21.91 8.15 12.48
N ALA A 281 21.84 6.94 11.91
CA ALA A 281 21.60 6.74 10.49
C ALA A 281 20.16 6.23 10.25
N GLU A 282 19.73 6.17 8.98
CA GLU A 282 18.39 5.72 8.63
C GLU A 282 18.43 4.51 7.69
N PRO A 283 17.64 3.44 7.96
CA PRO A 283 17.57 2.30 7.07
C PRO A 283 16.88 2.66 5.73
N ALA A 284 17.50 2.28 4.62
CA ALA A 284 17.00 2.50 3.27
C ALA A 284 15.96 1.45 2.84
N ASN A 285 15.96 0.30 3.52
CA ASN A 285 15.02 -0.79 3.23
C ASN A 285 14.90 -1.75 4.41
N PHE A 286 13.75 -2.43 4.46
CA PHE A 286 13.60 -3.73 5.10
C PHE A 286 13.90 -4.80 4.05
N LEU A 287 14.74 -5.79 4.34
CA LEU A 287 14.92 -6.97 3.51
C LEU A 287 15.16 -8.20 4.36
N ASP A 288 14.32 -9.20 4.17
CA ASP A 288 14.50 -10.56 4.71
C ASP A 288 14.71 -11.54 3.56
N VAL A 289 15.92 -12.10 3.49
CA VAL A 289 16.26 -13.13 2.49
C VAL A 289 15.78 -14.53 2.89
N GLY A 290 15.16 -14.67 4.07
CA GLY A 290 14.68 -15.95 4.60
C GLY A 290 15.78 -16.88 5.08
N GLY A 291 15.38 -17.97 5.73
CA GLY A 291 16.32 -18.93 6.35
C GLY A 291 16.93 -19.96 5.40
N ALA A 292 16.46 -20.03 4.15
CA ALA A 292 16.89 -21.02 3.16
C ALA A 292 17.34 -20.38 1.83
N ALA A 293 17.76 -19.10 1.88
CA ALA A 293 18.17 -18.39 0.68
C ALA A 293 19.39 -19.02 0.01
N THR A 294 19.34 -19.10 -1.31
CA THR A 294 20.43 -19.56 -2.15
C THR A 294 21.39 -18.43 -2.48
N LYS A 295 22.56 -18.78 -3.04
CA LYS A 295 23.53 -17.79 -3.54
C LYS A 295 22.88 -16.80 -4.53
N GLU A 296 22.04 -17.31 -5.43
CA GLU A 296 21.33 -16.53 -6.45
C GLU A 296 20.39 -15.51 -5.81
N LEU A 297 19.60 -15.92 -4.80
CA LEU A 297 18.70 -15.00 -4.07
C LEU A 297 19.47 -13.92 -3.34
N VAL A 298 20.59 -14.27 -2.67
CA VAL A 298 21.45 -13.28 -1.99
C VAL A 298 22.04 -12.29 -3.01
N THR A 299 22.46 -12.79 -4.19
CA THR A 299 22.98 -11.94 -5.25
C THR A 299 21.92 -10.95 -5.76
N GLU A 300 20.70 -11.40 -6.03
CA GLU A 300 19.62 -10.51 -6.50
C GLU A 300 19.19 -9.52 -5.41
N ALA A 301 19.09 -9.96 -4.15
CA ALA A 301 18.81 -9.08 -3.02
C ALA A 301 19.84 -7.95 -2.93
N PHE A 302 21.13 -8.28 -3.07
CA PHE A 302 22.20 -7.30 -3.02
C PHE A 302 22.15 -6.30 -4.17
N LYS A 303 21.82 -6.78 -5.40
CA LYS A 303 21.61 -5.92 -6.57
C LYS A 303 20.43 -4.96 -6.39
N ILE A 304 19.34 -5.44 -5.78
CA ILE A 304 18.16 -4.59 -5.51
C ILE A 304 18.55 -3.46 -4.56
N ILE A 305 19.26 -3.75 -3.47
CA ILE A 305 19.75 -2.72 -2.53
C ILE A 305 20.63 -1.70 -3.27
N LEU A 306 21.59 -2.15 -4.07
CA LEU A 306 22.50 -1.27 -4.81
C LEU A 306 21.85 -0.47 -5.93
N SER A 307 20.64 -0.82 -6.34
CA SER A 307 19.89 -0.05 -7.34
C SER A 307 19.31 1.25 -6.75
N ASP A 308 19.19 1.34 -5.42
CA ASP A 308 18.74 2.56 -4.74
C ASP A 308 19.90 3.57 -4.63
N LYS A 309 19.73 4.72 -5.25
CA LYS A 309 20.74 5.81 -5.31
C LYS A 309 20.93 6.52 -3.96
N ASN A 310 20.00 6.36 -3.03
CA ASN A 310 20.10 6.94 -1.69
C ASN A 310 21.00 6.13 -0.77
N VAL A 311 21.32 4.88 -1.15
CA VAL A 311 22.15 4.00 -0.35
C VAL A 311 23.61 4.48 -0.36
N GLU A 312 24.09 4.92 0.80
CA GLU A 312 25.46 5.40 1.06
C GLU A 312 26.34 4.33 1.69
N GLY A 313 25.74 3.30 2.29
CA GLY A 313 26.41 2.16 2.88
C GLY A 313 25.50 0.93 3.01
N ILE A 314 26.06 -0.26 3.12
CA ILE A 314 25.30 -1.51 3.23
C ILE A 314 25.72 -2.27 4.48
N LEU A 315 24.73 -2.66 5.30
CA LEU A 315 24.88 -3.55 6.42
C LEU A 315 24.27 -4.91 6.11
N VAL A 316 25.13 -5.93 6.04
CA VAL A 316 24.72 -7.33 5.96
C VAL A 316 24.80 -7.93 7.36
N ASN A 317 23.67 -8.36 7.90
CA ASN A 317 23.58 -8.95 9.23
C ASN A 317 22.92 -10.33 9.17
N ILE A 318 23.73 -11.37 9.26
CA ILE A 318 23.30 -12.76 9.14
C ILE A 318 23.52 -13.49 10.45
N PHE A 319 22.44 -14.07 10.96
CA PHE A 319 22.49 -15.05 12.03
C PHE A 319 22.11 -16.43 11.47
N GLY A 320 23.12 -17.25 11.20
CA GLY A 320 22.94 -18.54 10.54
C GLY A 320 22.42 -19.61 11.48
N GLY A 321 21.16 -20.00 11.29
CA GLY A 321 20.65 -21.31 11.74
C GLY A 321 20.63 -22.26 10.54
N ILE A 322 19.55 -22.21 9.76
CA ILE A 322 19.40 -22.97 8.50
C ILE A 322 20.25 -22.34 7.39
N MET A 323 20.28 -21.01 7.31
CA MET A 323 21.11 -20.27 6.36
C MET A 323 22.58 -20.39 6.74
N ARG A 324 23.45 -20.63 5.76
CA ARG A 324 24.86 -20.85 5.94
C ARG A 324 25.65 -19.59 5.58
N CYS A 325 26.58 -19.18 6.44
CA CYS A 325 27.39 -17.98 6.24
C CYS A 325 28.30 -18.05 5.01
N ASP A 326 28.76 -19.25 4.61
CA ASP A 326 29.54 -19.44 3.38
C ASP A 326 28.71 -19.14 2.12
N VAL A 327 27.42 -19.53 2.08
CA VAL A 327 26.51 -19.23 0.96
C VAL A 327 26.27 -17.73 0.83
N VAL A 328 26.08 -17.05 1.96
CA VAL A 328 25.93 -15.58 1.97
C VAL A 328 27.18 -14.89 1.47
N ALA A 329 28.35 -15.30 1.95
CA ALA A 329 29.63 -14.75 1.53
C ALA A 329 29.85 -14.89 0.01
N GLU A 330 29.55 -16.07 -0.56
CA GLU A 330 29.59 -16.29 -2.00
C GLU A 330 28.60 -15.41 -2.77
N GLY A 331 27.38 -15.20 -2.23
CA GLY A 331 26.37 -14.32 -2.82
C GLY A 331 26.82 -12.87 -2.86
N ILE A 332 27.41 -12.35 -1.76
CA ILE A 332 27.97 -10.99 -1.69
C ILE A 332 29.07 -10.81 -2.73
N ILE A 333 30.03 -11.75 -2.79
CA ILE A 333 31.15 -11.68 -3.75
C ILE A 333 30.63 -11.74 -5.20
N SER A 334 29.64 -12.61 -5.46
CA SER A 334 29.03 -12.70 -6.78
C SER A 334 28.37 -11.40 -7.19
N ALA A 335 27.58 -10.80 -6.32
CA ALA A 335 26.94 -9.50 -6.56
C ALA A 335 27.97 -8.39 -6.79
N ALA A 336 29.00 -8.33 -5.95
CA ALA A 336 30.05 -7.33 -6.05
C ALA A 336 30.86 -7.41 -7.36
N ASN A 337 31.04 -8.63 -7.90
CA ASN A 337 31.67 -8.83 -9.19
C ASN A 337 30.77 -8.43 -10.39
N GLU A 338 29.45 -8.50 -10.22
CA GLU A 338 28.49 -8.13 -11.27
C GLU A 338 28.15 -6.64 -11.27
N VAL A 339 28.11 -6.01 -10.07
CA VAL A 339 27.79 -4.60 -9.89
C VAL A 339 28.94 -3.92 -9.14
N ASN A 340 29.59 -3.00 -9.72
CA ASN A 340 30.75 -2.32 -9.14
C ASN A 340 30.36 -1.61 -7.81
N VAL A 341 30.50 -2.30 -6.67
CA VAL A 341 30.14 -1.78 -5.34
C VAL A 341 31.06 -0.61 -5.00
N SER A 342 30.49 0.57 -4.86
CA SER A 342 31.21 1.82 -4.58
C SER A 342 30.95 2.37 -3.17
N VAL A 343 30.08 1.74 -2.40
CA VAL A 343 29.70 2.16 -1.05
C VAL A 343 30.35 1.27 0.02
N PRO A 344 30.59 1.76 1.24
CA PRO A 344 31.04 0.93 2.35
C PRO A 344 30.13 -0.28 2.58
N LEU A 345 30.74 -1.44 2.82
CA LEU A 345 30.06 -2.70 3.08
C LEU A 345 30.52 -3.26 4.42
N VAL A 346 29.62 -3.28 5.40
CA VAL A 346 29.83 -3.91 6.70
C VAL A 346 29.10 -5.23 6.74
N VAL A 347 29.80 -6.29 7.16
CA VAL A 347 29.27 -7.65 7.22
C VAL A 347 29.46 -8.25 8.62
N ARG A 348 28.33 -8.63 9.23
CA ARG A 348 28.29 -9.44 10.43
C ARG A 348 27.75 -10.81 10.08
N LEU A 349 28.56 -11.83 10.30
CA LEU A 349 28.19 -13.23 10.14
C LEU A 349 28.30 -13.95 11.47
N GLU A 350 27.29 -14.74 11.81
CA GLU A 350 27.30 -15.62 12.98
C GLU A 350 26.47 -16.89 12.69
N GLY A 351 26.88 -18.01 13.33
CA GLY A 351 26.17 -19.29 13.19
C GLY A 351 26.85 -20.28 12.25
N THR A 352 26.06 -21.02 11.49
CA THR A 352 26.53 -22.16 10.67
C THR A 352 27.55 -21.73 9.63
N ASN A 353 28.72 -22.37 9.63
CA ASN A 353 29.83 -22.12 8.72
C ASN A 353 30.42 -20.70 8.78
N VAL A 354 30.32 -20.03 9.94
CA VAL A 354 30.81 -18.66 10.11
C VAL A 354 32.30 -18.49 9.78
N GLU A 355 33.16 -19.38 10.24
CA GLU A 355 34.61 -19.32 9.98
C GLU A 355 34.92 -19.47 8.48
N LEU A 356 34.18 -20.35 7.79
CA LEU A 356 34.31 -20.50 6.33
C LEU A 356 33.79 -19.24 5.59
N GLY A 357 32.67 -18.69 6.02
CA GLY A 357 32.12 -17.45 5.43
C GLY A 357 33.06 -16.25 5.59
N LYS A 358 33.63 -16.07 6.81
CA LYS A 358 34.65 -15.03 7.06
C LYS A 358 35.88 -15.21 6.18
N LYS A 359 36.38 -16.44 6.09
CA LYS A 359 37.53 -16.77 5.24
C LYS A 359 37.27 -16.45 3.76
N ILE A 360 36.08 -16.79 3.23
CA ILE A 360 35.68 -16.48 1.84
C ILE A 360 35.69 -14.95 1.61
N ILE A 361 35.21 -14.18 2.59
CA ILE A 361 35.25 -12.72 2.51
C ILE A 361 36.66 -12.16 2.56
N GLU A 362 37.49 -12.65 3.49
CA GLU A 362 38.89 -12.22 3.67
C GLU A 362 39.76 -12.55 2.45
N GLU A 363 39.53 -13.67 1.79
CA GLU A 363 40.26 -14.09 0.58
C GLU A 363 39.77 -13.36 -0.70
N SER A 364 38.68 -12.54 -0.61
CA SER A 364 38.19 -11.73 -1.69
C SER A 364 38.96 -10.41 -1.81
N ASP A 365 39.06 -9.87 -3.02
CA ASP A 365 39.66 -8.53 -3.29
C ASP A 365 38.73 -7.36 -2.91
N LEU A 366 37.64 -7.62 -2.16
CA LEU A 366 36.65 -6.61 -1.78
C LEU A 366 36.99 -5.91 -0.48
N SER A 367 36.79 -4.59 -0.44
CA SER A 367 36.92 -3.80 0.78
C SER A 367 35.73 -3.99 1.71
N ILE A 368 35.66 -5.12 2.43
CA ILE A 368 34.59 -5.45 3.37
C ILE A 368 35.04 -5.22 4.80
N ILE A 369 34.22 -4.54 5.59
CA ILE A 369 34.42 -4.30 7.01
C ILE A 369 33.71 -5.39 7.80
N SER A 370 34.48 -6.28 8.45
CA SER A 370 33.90 -7.30 9.33
C SER A 370 33.47 -6.72 10.66
N ALA A 371 32.33 -7.18 11.18
CA ALA A 371 31.84 -6.81 12.50
C ALA A 371 31.69 -8.04 13.43
N SER A 372 31.90 -7.84 14.72
CA SER A 372 31.85 -8.88 15.75
C SER A 372 30.41 -9.20 16.20
N ASP A 373 29.59 -8.16 16.31
CA ASP A 373 28.24 -8.25 16.79
C ASP A 373 27.38 -7.15 16.12
N LEU A 374 26.09 -7.04 16.47
CA LEU A 374 25.17 -6.10 15.84
C LEU A 374 25.47 -4.64 16.21
N ASP A 375 25.92 -4.39 17.45
CA ASP A 375 26.30 -3.06 17.92
C ASP A 375 27.53 -2.54 17.16
N ASP A 376 28.60 -3.37 17.10
CA ASP A 376 29.82 -3.09 16.33
C ASP A 376 29.54 -2.87 14.84
N ALA A 377 28.62 -3.67 14.26
CA ALA A 377 28.23 -3.55 12.88
C ALA A 377 27.55 -2.21 12.60
N SER A 378 26.60 -1.81 13.44
CA SER A 378 25.86 -0.55 13.27
C SER A 378 26.75 0.67 13.48
N LYS A 379 27.64 0.61 14.45
CA LYS A 379 28.63 1.66 14.66
C LYS A 379 29.57 1.82 13.46
N LYS A 380 30.12 0.70 12.96
CA LYS A 380 31.04 0.71 11.82
C LYS A 380 30.42 1.23 10.55
N ILE A 381 29.16 0.84 10.25
CA ILE A 381 28.51 1.35 9.04
C ILE A 381 28.20 2.84 9.15
N THR A 382 27.76 3.33 10.32
CA THR A 382 27.48 4.75 10.56
C THR A 382 28.72 5.61 10.53
N GLU A 383 29.89 5.07 10.97
CA GLU A 383 31.18 5.79 10.91
C GLU A 383 31.80 5.76 9.50
N ALA A 384 31.37 4.89 8.60
CA ALA A 384 31.94 4.69 7.27
C ALA A 384 31.28 5.51 6.16
N ILE A 385 30.09 6.10 6.42
CA ILE A 385 29.33 6.95 5.50
C ILE A 385 29.55 8.43 5.73
#